data_c4840024e2acfe635dd1211b2ce48221
#
_entry.id   c4840024e2acfe635dd1211b2ce48221
#
_cell.length_a   1.000
_cell.length_b   1.000
_cell.length_c   1.000
_cell.angle_alpha   90.00
_cell.angle_beta   90.00
_cell.angle_gamma   90.00
#
_symmetry.space_group_name_H-M   'P 1'
#
loop_
_entity.id
_entity.type
_entity.pdbx_description
1 polymer ?
#
loop_
_entity_poly.entity_id
_entity_poly.type
_entity_poly.pdbx_seq_one_letter_code
_entity_poly.pdbx_strand_id
1 'polypeptide(L)'
;RKISRRSFLSAAAVCGAAAALTACGGSSSSTAASSTASSAAASSAAADGQKYTVGICQLVEHAALDAATQGFEDALTAQFGENVTFDFQNAQNDSATCATIANGFVSAGVDLIMANATPALQAAQAATNSIPILGTSVTEYGVALGLTDFDGTVGGNVSGTSDLAPLDQQADMITEWLPEATKVGLLYCSAEANSQYQVDVVKAALEKK
;
A
#
# COMPACT_ATOMS: atom_id res chain seq x y z
N ARG A 1 -27.74 -1.89 2.19
CA ARG A 1 -28.00 -2.75 1.00
C ARG A 1 -26.74 -3.56 0.73
N LYS A 2 -26.77 -4.85 1.00
CA LYS A 2 -25.63 -5.76 0.84
C LYS A 2 -25.29 -5.92 -0.64
N ILE A 3 -24.08 -5.55 -1.05
CA ILE A 3 -23.55 -5.81 -2.38
C ILE A 3 -23.15 -7.29 -2.43
N SER A 4 -23.82 -8.07 -3.27
CA SER A 4 -23.56 -9.49 -3.44
C SER A 4 -22.33 -9.70 -4.33
N ARG A 5 -21.42 -10.60 -3.91
CA ARG A 5 -20.23 -11.04 -4.66
C ARG A 5 -20.51 -11.54 -6.09
N ARG A 6 -21.78 -11.73 -6.45
CA ARG A 6 -22.19 -12.19 -7.79
C ARG A 6 -22.27 -11.08 -8.84
N SER A 7 -22.25 -9.80 -8.46
CA SER A 7 -22.29 -8.69 -9.41
C SER A 7 -20.93 -8.34 -10.03
N PHE A 8 -19.84 -8.90 -9.52
CA PHE A 8 -18.49 -8.67 -10.03
C PHE A 8 -18.10 -9.58 -11.21
N LEU A 9 -18.85 -10.65 -11.48
CA LEU A 9 -18.49 -11.66 -12.48
C LEU A 9 -19.31 -11.60 -13.78
N SER A 10 -20.21 -10.63 -13.96
CA SER A 10 -21.10 -10.57 -15.12
C SER A 10 -20.70 -9.60 -16.25
N ALA A 11 -19.54 -8.96 -16.18
CA ALA A 11 -19.09 -8.00 -17.20
C ALA A 11 -18.02 -8.52 -18.16
N ALA A 12 -17.78 -9.84 -18.21
CA ALA A 12 -16.80 -10.45 -19.09
C ALA A 12 -17.45 -11.38 -20.10
N ALA A 13 -18.29 -10.87 -20.99
CA ALA A 13 -18.65 -11.55 -22.24
C ALA A 13 -19.44 -10.58 -23.12
N VAL A 14 -18.84 -9.98 -24.09
CA VAL A 14 -19.27 -9.71 -25.47
C VAL A 14 -18.27 -8.73 -26.09
N CYS A 15 -17.46 -9.20 -26.96
CA CYS A 15 -17.16 -8.65 -28.29
C CYS A 15 -16.07 -9.52 -28.94
N GLY A 16 -16.56 -10.47 -29.69
CA GLY A 16 -15.76 -11.17 -30.69
C GLY A 16 -15.98 -10.56 -32.06
N ALA A 17 -14.98 -10.78 -32.93
CA ALA A 17 -15.01 -10.78 -34.37
C ALA A 17 -14.92 -9.45 -35.13
N ALA A 18 -13.81 -9.26 -35.81
CA ALA A 18 -13.65 -9.11 -37.27
C ALA A 18 -12.20 -8.69 -37.53
N ALA A 19 -11.52 -9.47 -38.18
CA ALA A 19 -11.30 -9.79 -39.59
C ALA A 19 -9.87 -9.43 -40.03
N ALA A 20 -9.25 -10.45 -40.56
CA ALA A 20 -8.00 -10.57 -41.27
C ALA A 20 -7.79 -9.55 -42.42
N LEU A 21 -6.52 -9.31 -42.74
CA LEU A 21 -5.93 -9.57 -44.07
C LEU A 21 -4.49 -8.99 -44.20
N THR A 22 -3.56 -9.91 -44.47
CA THR A 22 -2.47 -9.89 -45.49
C THR A 22 -1.37 -8.83 -45.36
N ALA A 23 -0.15 -9.12 -45.49
CA ALA A 23 0.71 -10.07 -46.13
C ALA A 23 2.16 -9.52 -46.14
N CYS A 24 3.11 -10.43 -46.03
CA CYS A 24 4.46 -10.43 -46.62
C CYS A 24 5.50 -9.34 -46.35
N GLY A 25 6.64 -9.81 -45.87
CA GLY A 25 7.92 -9.33 -46.39
C GLY A 25 9.01 -9.05 -45.37
N GLY A 26 9.83 -10.04 -45.05
CA GLY A 26 11.29 -9.97 -45.10
C GLY A 26 12.09 -9.25 -44.03
N SER A 27 13.00 -10.07 -43.46
CA SER A 27 14.35 -9.74 -42.96
C SER A 27 14.55 -9.25 -41.54
N SER A 28 15.02 -10.20 -40.75
CA SER A 28 15.99 -10.18 -39.65
C SER A 28 16.64 -8.84 -39.28
N SER A 29 16.46 -8.41 -38.04
CA SER A 29 17.54 -7.95 -37.16
C SER A 29 17.05 -7.94 -35.73
N SER A 30 17.86 -8.52 -34.85
CA SER A 30 17.74 -8.63 -33.43
C SER A 30 17.74 -7.25 -32.74
N THR A 31 16.72 -6.93 -31.98
CA THR A 31 16.79 -5.87 -30.99
C THR A 31 15.95 -6.24 -29.77
N ALA A 32 16.53 -5.99 -28.62
CA ALA A 32 16.04 -6.32 -27.30
C ALA A 32 14.57 -5.94 -27.07
N ALA A 33 13.79 -6.90 -26.57
CA ALA A 33 12.44 -6.68 -26.14
C ALA A 33 12.45 -5.92 -24.80
N SER A 34 12.18 -4.63 -24.88
CA SER A 34 11.73 -3.84 -23.73
C SER A 34 10.28 -4.22 -23.46
N SER A 35 10.04 -4.96 -22.39
CA SER A 35 8.69 -5.27 -21.92
C SER A 35 8.08 -4.04 -21.29
N THR A 36 7.40 -3.22 -22.08
CA THR A 36 6.43 -2.25 -21.57
C THR A 36 5.21 -3.02 -21.07
N ALA A 37 5.12 -3.20 -19.76
CA ALA A 37 3.88 -3.62 -19.14
C ALA A 37 2.84 -2.50 -19.36
N SER A 38 1.95 -2.71 -20.32
CA SER A 38 0.72 -1.91 -20.45
C SER A 38 -0.16 -2.20 -19.26
N SER A 39 -0.16 -1.30 -18.28
CA SER A 39 -1.24 -1.21 -17.30
C SER A 39 -2.52 -0.88 -18.06
N ALA A 40 -3.35 -1.89 -18.30
CA ALA A 40 -4.72 -1.65 -18.71
C ALA A 40 -5.44 -0.98 -17.52
N ALA A 41 -5.55 0.33 -17.55
CA ALA A 41 -6.44 1.06 -16.67
C ALA A 41 -7.86 0.58 -16.96
N ALA A 42 -8.38 -0.28 -16.09
CA ALA A 42 -9.81 -0.56 -16.04
C ALA A 42 -10.49 0.72 -15.54
N SER A 43 -10.90 1.58 -16.45
CA SER A 43 -11.80 2.69 -16.17
C SER A 43 -13.14 2.09 -15.78
N SER A 44 -13.35 1.80 -14.50
CA SER A 44 -14.68 1.63 -13.96
C SER A 44 -15.25 3.02 -13.78
N ALA A 45 -16.10 3.45 -14.72
CA ALA A 45 -16.91 4.64 -14.55
C ALA A 45 -17.62 4.55 -13.19
N ALA A 46 -17.40 5.55 -12.32
CA ALA A 46 -18.16 5.70 -11.10
C ALA A 46 -19.66 5.69 -11.45
N ALA A 47 -20.45 4.95 -10.66
CA ALA A 47 -21.90 4.98 -10.79
C ALA A 47 -22.35 6.41 -10.60
N ASP A 48 -23.04 6.93 -11.60
CA ASP A 48 -23.43 8.34 -11.74
C ASP A 48 -24.12 8.81 -10.43
N GLY A 49 -23.49 9.73 -9.69
CA GLY A 49 -24.05 10.38 -8.51
C GLY A 49 -23.78 9.72 -7.13
N GLN A 50 -23.04 8.61 -7.03
CA GLN A 50 -22.68 8.07 -5.71
C GLN A 50 -21.53 8.87 -5.10
N LYS A 51 -21.72 9.37 -3.87
CA LYS A 51 -20.70 10.07 -3.09
C LYS A 51 -19.97 9.10 -2.17
N TYR A 52 -18.68 9.35 -2.01
CA TYR A 52 -17.80 8.58 -1.14
C TYR A 52 -17.11 9.49 -0.12
N THR A 53 -16.96 8.99 1.09
CA THR A 53 -16.17 9.64 2.14
C THR A 53 -15.00 8.72 2.49
N VAL A 54 -13.79 9.26 2.41
CA VAL A 54 -12.55 8.54 2.70
C VAL A 54 -11.90 9.13 3.95
N GLY A 55 -11.73 8.32 4.98
CA GLY A 55 -10.95 8.69 6.15
C GLY A 55 -9.46 8.44 5.91
N ILE A 56 -8.62 9.42 6.20
CA ILE A 56 -7.16 9.30 6.06
C ILE A 56 -6.52 9.49 7.43
N CYS A 57 -5.92 8.43 7.97
CA CYS A 57 -5.12 8.48 9.19
C CYS A 57 -3.63 8.48 8.82
N GLN A 58 -2.97 9.59 8.98
CA GLN A 58 -1.53 9.72 8.81
C GLN A 58 -0.84 9.78 10.18
N LEU A 59 0.21 8.97 10.38
CA LEU A 59 0.89 8.89 11.67
C LEU A 59 1.52 10.22 12.09
N VAL A 60 2.23 10.88 11.19
CA VAL A 60 2.99 12.10 11.49
C VAL A 60 3.15 12.96 10.23
N GLU A 61 3.35 14.25 10.39
CA GLU A 61 3.76 15.15 9.32
C GLU A 61 5.21 14.83 8.91
N HIS A 62 5.38 14.33 7.70
CA HIS A 62 6.67 14.00 7.13
C HIS A 62 6.56 14.01 5.60
N ALA A 63 7.55 14.61 4.92
CA ALA A 63 7.50 14.85 3.48
C ALA A 63 7.16 13.61 2.64
N ALA A 64 7.63 12.41 3.03
CA ALA A 64 7.30 11.18 2.31
C ALA A 64 5.86 10.73 2.55
N LEU A 65 5.36 10.84 3.79
CA LEU A 65 3.98 10.49 4.13
C LEU A 65 2.99 11.48 3.49
N ASP A 66 3.33 12.78 3.53
CA ASP A 66 2.54 13.84 2.92
C ASP A 66 2.41 13.61 1.41
N ALA A 67 3.53 13.25 0.74
CA ALA A 67 3.52 12.94 -0.68
C ALA A 67 2.68 11.68 -1.01
N ALA A 68 2.72 10.66 -0.16
CA ALA A 68 1.90 9.46 -0.33
C ALA A 68 0.41 9.77 -0.16
N THR A 69 0.05 10.56 0.85
CA THR A 69 -1.32 11.04 1.07
C THR A 69 -1.81 11.86 -0.12
N GLN A 70 -1.01 12.85 -0.54
CA GLN A 70 -1.39 13.70 -1.68
C GLN A 70 -1.59 12.89 -2.96
N GLY A 71 -0.68 11.95 -3.27
CA GLY A 71 -0.81 11.09 -4.45
C GLY A 71 -2.06 10.20 -4.42
N PHE A 72 -2.46 9.74 -3.24
CA PHE A 72 -3.70 9.00 -3.05
C PHE A 72 -4.94 9.88 -3.28
N GLU A 73 -4.99 11.07 -2.70
CA GLU A 73 -6.07 12.04 -2.89
C GLU A 73 -6.20 12.46 -4.36
N ASP A 74 -5.08 12.77 -5.01
CA ASP A 74 -5.04 13.16 -6.43
C ASP A 74 -5.61 12.05 -7.32
N ALA A 75 -5.24 10.79 -7.08
CA ALA A 75 -5.72 9.66 -7.86
C ALA A 75 -7.23 9.45 -7.72
N LEU A 76 -7.76 9.53 -6.50
CA LEU A 76 -9.19 9.40 -6.25
C LEU A 76 -9.97 10.61 -6.79
N THR A 77 -9.43 11.81 -6.63
CA THR A 77 -10.03 13.03 -7.18
C THR A 77 -10.09 12.98 -8.72
N ALA A 78 -9.02 12.48 -9.37
CA ALA A 78 -9.00 12.31 -10.82
C ALA A 78 -10.06 11.30 -11.31
N GLN A 79 -10.38 10.30 -10.51
CA GLN A 79 -11.34 9.26 -10.86
C GLN A 79 -12.79 9.61 -10.50
N PHE A 80 -13.02 10.22 -9.36
CA PHE A 80 -14.36 10.46 -8.79
C PHE A 80 -14.80 11.92 -8.80
N GLY A 81 -13.87 12.87 -9.04
CA GLY A 81 -14.15 14.29 -9.06
C GLY A 81 -14.77 14.77 -7.75
N GLU A 82 -15.90 15.47 -7.84
CA GLU A 82 -16.66 15.99 -6.69
C GLU A 82 -17.42 14.92 -5.90
N ASN A 83 -17.38 13.66 -6.34
CA ASN A 83 -18.04 12.55 -5.68
C ASN A 83 -17.18 11.89 -4.60
N VAL A 84 -15.96 12.35 -4.37
CA VAL A 84 -15.13 11.91 -3.24
C VAL A 84 -14.83 13.07 -2.31
N THR A 85 -14.88 12.81 -1.01
CA THR A 85 -14.48 13.75 0.05
C THR A 85 -13.51 13.05 0.99
N PHE A 86 -12.56 13.81 1.52
CA PHE A 86 -11.52 13.28 2.41
C PHE A 86 -11.67 13.87 3.81
N ASP A 87 -11.63 13.02 4.83
CA ASP A 87 -11.44 13.39 6.24
C ASP A 87 -10.00 13.04 6.62
N PHE A 88 -9.10 14.01 6.48
CA PHE A 88 -7.68 13.86 6.79
C PHE A 88 -7.41 14.18 8.27
N GLN A 89 -6.77 13.24 8.97
CA GLN A 89 -6.38 13.37 10.37
C GLN A 89 -4.92 12.97 10.56
N ASN A 90 -4.15 13.80 11.28
CA ASN A 90 -2.76 13.53 11.63
C ASN A 90 -2.66 13.12 13.10
N ALA A 91 -2.05 11.96 13.35
CA ALA A 91 -1.92 11.41 14.70
C ALA A 91 -0.73 11.97 15.50
N GLN A 92 0.07 12.86 14.92
CA GLN A 92 1.21 13.51 15.54
C GLN A 92 2.20 12.56 16.22
N ASN A 93 2.45 11.43 15.56
CA ASN A 93 3.34 10.37 16.02
C ASN A 93 2.87 9.65 17.30
N ASP A 94 1.56 9.62 17.53
CA ASP A 94 0.96 8.95 18.70
C ASP A 94 0.01 7.82 18.25
N SER A 95 0.35 6.58 18.61
CA SER A 95 -0.45 5.39 18.28
C SER A 95 -1.83 5.40 18.96
N ALA A 96 -1.97 6.00 20.15
CA ALA A 96 -3.27 6.12 20.81
C ALA A 96 -4.18 7.11 20.08
N THR A 97 -3.58 8.16 19.52
CA THR A 97 -4.28 9.10 18.64
C THR A 97 -4.71 8.43 17.34
N CYS A 98 -3.88 7.56 16.74
CA CYS A 98 -4.30 6.73 15.59
C CYS A 98 -5.56 5.91 15.89
N ALA A 99 -5.62 5.27 17.06
CA ALA A 99 -6.80 4.50 17.49
C ALA A 99 -8.04 5.38 17.64
N THR A 100 -7.87 6.59 18.19
CA THR A 100 -8.97 7.56 18.33
C THR A 100 -9.50 8.00 16.97
N ILE A 101 -8.61 8.32 16.04
CA ILE A 101 -8.94 8.70 14.66
C ILE A 101 -9.68 7.56 13.94
N ALA A 102 -9.13 6.33 14.00
CA ALA A 102 -9.74 5.17 13.36
C ALA A 102 -11.16 4.88 13.88
N ASN A 103 -11.38 4.95 15.20
CA ASN A 103 -12.72 4.83 15.79
C ASN A 103 -13.65 5.98 15.38
N GLY A 104 -13.13 7.19 15.18
CA GLY A 104 -13.86 8.32 14.64
C GLY A 104 -14.39 8.03 13.23
N PHE A 105 -13.56 7.50 12.33
CA PHE A 105 -13.95 7.11 10.98
C PHE A 105 -15.01 6.01 10.96
N VAL A 106 -14.86 5.00 11.83
CA VAL A 106 -15.89 3.95 11.98
C VAL A 106 -17.22 4.55 12.42
N SER A 107 -17.20 5.47 13.38
CA SER A 107 -18.40 6.13 13.90
C SER A 107 -19.04 7.06 12.86
N ALA A 108 -18.23 7.70 12.02
CA ALA A 108 -18.70 8.52 10.91
C ALA A 108 -19.22 7.70 9.72
N GLY A 109 -18.90 6.40 9.67
CA GLY A 109 -19.33 5.50 8.62
C GLY A 109 -18.67 5.81 7.26
N VAL A 110 -17.37 6.10 7.27
CA VAL A 110 -16.61 6.34 6.02
C VAL A 110 -16.63 5.09 5.12
N ASP A 111 -16.52 5.30 3.81
CA ASP A 111 -16.58 4.22 2.82
C ASP A 111 -15.24 3.47 2.67
N LEU A 112 -14.14 4.14 3.01
CA LEU A 112 -12.78 3.63 2.91
C LEU A 112 -11.90 4.30 3.98
N ILE A 113 -10.96 3.56 4.54
CA ILE A 113 -9.89 4.12 5.38
C ILE A 113 -8.56 3.97 4.65
N MET A 114 -7.83 5.06 4.49
CA MET A 114 -6.41 5.07 4.10
C MET A 114 -5.56 5.22 5.37
N ALA A 115 -4.70 4.24 5.60
CA ALA A 115 -3.81 4.21 6.75
C ALA A 115 -2.36 4.42 6.29
N ASN A 116 -1.79 5.57 6.66
CA ASN A 116 -0.44 5.96 6.26
C ASN A 116 0.53 5.78 7.43
N ALA A 117 1.35 4.76 7.34
CA ALA A 117 2.29 4.17 8.27
C ALA A 117 1.73 3.00 9.11
N THR A 118 2.66 2.16 9.62
CA THR A 118 2.35 0.95 10.37
C THR A 118 1.42 1.15 11.58
N PRO A 119 1.63 2.15 12.47
CA PRO A 119 0.72 2.36 13.59
C PRO A 119 -0.71 2.77 13.17
N ALA A 120 -0.84 3.54 12.07
CA ALA A 120 -2.14 3.89 11.52
C ALA A 120 -2.87 2.67 10.97
N LEU A 121 -2.15 1.77 10.27
CA LEU A 121 -2.71 0.51 9.78
C LEU A 121 -3.18 -0.39 10.92
N GLN A 122 -2.37 -0.57 11.97
CA GLN A 122 -2.72 -1.35 13.16
C GLN A 122 -3.98 -0.81 13.82
N ALA A 123 -4.08 0.50 13.98
CA ALA A 123 -5.24 1.16 14.57
C ALA A 123 -6.51 0.97 13.72
N ALA A 124 -6.41 1.14 12.40
CA ALA A 124 -7.53 0.96 11.50
C ALA A 124 -8.03 -0.49 11.48
N GLN A 125 -7.11 -1.46 11.40
CA GLN A 125 -7.44 -2.89 11.42
C GLN A 125 -8.11 -3.31 12.74
N ALA A 126 -7.64 -2.76 13.87
CA ALA A 126 -8.25 -3.03 15.17
C ALA A 126 -9.66 -2.40 15.32
N ALA A 127 -9.92 -1.29 14.63
CA ALA A 127 -11.19 -0.56 14.74
C ALA A 127 -12.33 -1.16 13.90
N THR A 128 -12.02 -1.82 12.77
CA THR A 128 -13.05 -2.34 11.86
C THR A 128 -12.61 -3.58 11.09
N ASN A 129 -13.58 -4.48 10.87
CA ASN A 129 -13.41 -5.64 9.98
C ASN A 129 -14.30 -5.56 8.73
N SER A 130 -14.98 -4.44 8.52
CA SER A 130 -15.99 -4.28 7.46
C SER A 130 -15.70 -3.11 6.52
N ILE A 131 -15.17 -1.99 7.02
CA ILE A 131 -14.75 -0.88 6.18
C ILE A 131 -13.44 -1.28 5.50
N PRO A 132 -13.32 -1.16 4.17
CA PRO A 132 -12.06 -1.41 3.47
C PRO A 132 -10.94 -0.52 4.01
N ILE A 133 -9.75 -1.08 4.15
CA ILE A 133 -8.55 -0.37 4.61
C ILE A 133 -7.46 -0.53 3.55
N LEU A 134 -6.89 0.59 3.11
CA LEU A 134 -5.72 0.64 2.26
C LEU A 134 -4.53 1.20 3.05
N GLY A 135 -3.51 0.37 3.25
CA GLY A 135 -2.26 0.78 3.88
C GLY A 135 -1.26 1.31 2.86
N THR A 136 -0.53 2.34 3.24
CA THR A 136 0.66 2.82 2.52
C THR A 136 1.75 3.19 3.52
N SER A 137 3.00 3.30 3.07
CA SER A 137 4.15 3.52 3.95
C SER A 137 4.22 2.47 5.08
N VAL A 138 3.86 1.24 4.75
CA VAL A 138 3.88 0.08 5.65
C VAL A 138 5.01 -0.83 5.25
N THR A 139 5.96 -1.03 6.14
CA THR A 139 7.18 -1.77 5.86
C THR A 139 6.89 -3.26 5.59
N GLU A 140 6.22 -3.94 6.52
CA GLU A 140 5.94 -5.37 6.40
C GLU A 140 4.60 -5.69 7.08
N TYR A 141 3.63 -6.18 6.30
CA TYR A 141 2.26 -6.41 6.76
C TYR A 141 2.12 -7.58 7.73
N GLY A 142 2.91 -8.63 7.57
CA GLY A 142 2.90 -9.79 8.45
C GLY A 142 3.22 -9.38 9.89
N VAL A 143 4.32 -8.63 10.06
CA VAL A 143 4.73 -8.09 11.37
C VAL A 143 3.76 -7.04 11.88
N ALA A 144 3.31 -6.13 11.00
CA ALA A 144 2.39 -5.06 11.37
C ALA A 144 1.08 -5.60 11.96
N LEU A 145 0.56 -6.69 11.41
CA LEU A 145 -0.74 -7.26 11.75
C LEU A 145 -0.64 -8.58 12.54
N GLY A 146 0.57 -9.02 12.89
CA GLY A 146 0.79 -10.25 13.64
C GLY A 146 0.36 -11.51 12.88
N LEU A 147 0.50 -11.53 11.56
CA LEU A 147 0.11 -12.65 10.72
C LEU A 147 1.20 -13.72 10.75
N THR A 148 0.83 -14.96 11.07
CA THR A 148 1.71 -16.12 10.93
C THR A 148 1.71 -16.59 9.48
N ASP A 149 2.87 -17.02 8.99
CA ASP A 149 3.03 -17.56 7.63
C ASP A 149 2.59 -16.60 6.52
N PHE A 150 2.90 -15.30 6.69
CA PHE A 150 2.53 -14.27 5.74
C PHE A 150 3.18 -14.53 4.36
N ASP A 151 2.34 -14.67 3.36
CA ASP A 151 2.72 -15.00 1.97
C ASP A 151 2.66 -13.80 1.01
N GLY A 152 2.48 -12.58 1.54
CA GLY A 152 2.25 -11.36 0.77
C GLY A 152 0.78 -11.00 0.61
N THR A 153 -0.14 -11.82 1.16
CA THR A 153 -1.58 -11.58 1.11
C THR A 153 -2.14 -11.36 2.51
N VAL A 154 -2.66 -10.17 2.78
CA VAL A 154 -3.30 -9.88 4.08
C VAL A 154 -4.68 -10.49 4.17
N GLY A 155 -5.50 -10.31 3.15
CA GLY A 155 -6.88 -10.78 3.13
C GLY A 155 -7.83 -9.91 3.97
N GLY A 156 -9.07 -10.42 4.14
CA GLY A 156 -10.11 -9.69 4.88
C GLY A 156 -10.50 -8.37 4.21
N ASN A 157 -10.52 -7.30 5.00
CA ASN A 157 -10.82 -5.94 4.55
C ASN A 157 -9.57 -5.06 4.38
N VAL A 158 -8.37 -5.63 4.48
CA VAL A 158 -7.09 -4.90 4.41
C VAL A 158 -6.35 -5.22 3.12
N SER A 159 -5.83 -4.21 2.46
CA SER A 159 -4.90 -4.28 1.33
C SER A 159 -3.97 -3.06 1.37
N GLY A 160 -3.03 -2.97 0.43
CA GLY A 160 -2.16 -1.79 0.35
C GLY A 160 -0.85 -2.05 -0.36
N THR A 161 0.11 -1.17 -0.12
CA THR A 161 1.47 -1.22 -0.67
C THR A 161 2.49 -1.36 0.44
N SER A 162 3.55 -2.15 0.21
CA SER A 162 4.69 -2.27 1.13
C SER A 162 5.84 -1.39 0.63
N ASP A 163 6.54 -0.76 1.56
CA ASP A 163 7.78 0.00 1.32
C ASP A 163 9.02 -0.72 1.87
N LEU A 164 8.93 -2.03 2.09
CA LEU A 164 10.04 -2.82 2.61
C LEU A 164 11.30 -2.69 1.75
N ALA A 165 12.33 -2.09 2.34
CA ALA A 165 13.62 -1.95 1.70
C ALA A 165 14.40 -3.29 1.69
N PRO A 166 15.37 -3.49 0.78
CA PRO A 166 16.24 -4.67 0.78
C PRO A 166 17.27 -4.58 1.93
N LEU A 167 16.83 -4.97 3.13
CA LEU A 167 17.56 -4.79 4.39
C LEU A 167 18.91 -5.55 4.45
N ASP A 168 18.99 -6.70 3.80
CA ASP A 168 20.22 -7.48 3.62
C ASP A 168 21.27 -6.70 2.80
N GLN A 169 20.83 -6.06 1.71
CA GLN A 169 21.69 -5.20 0.89
C GLN A 169 22.12 -3.95 1.64
N GLN A 170 21.28 -3.40 2.51
CA GLN A 170 21.68 -2.29 3.38
C GLN A 170 22.79 -2.70 4.35
N ALA A 171 22.73 -3.93 4.89
CA ALA A 171 23.80 -4.49 5.71
C ALA A 171 25.08 -4.72 4.88
N ASP A 172 24.95 -5.15 3.60
CA ASP A 172 26.08 -5.30 2.68
C ASP A 172 26.76 -3.95 2.41
N MET A 173 26.01 -2.89 2.19
CA MET A 173 26.55 -1.55 2.02
C MET A 173 27.42 -1.08 3.19
N ILE A 174 27.04 -1.42 4.43
CA ILE A 174 27.84 -1.05 5.61
C ILE A 174 29.23 -1.68 5.53
N THR A 175 29.31 -2.95 5.19
CA THR A 175 30.59 -3.67 5.09
C THR A 175 31.41 -3.28 3.86
N GLU A 176 30.75 -2.90 2.77
CA GLU A 176 31.41 -2.42 1.55
C GLU A 176 32.07 -1.03 1.77
N TRP A 177 31.33 -0.12 2.41
CA TRP A 177 31.81 1.25 2.61
C TRP A 177 32.75 1.38 3.80
N LEU A 178 32.58 0.54 4.81
CA LEU A 178 33.33 0.56 6.06
C LEU A 178 33.89 -0.84 6.39
N PRO A 179 34.80 -1.38 5.56
CA PRO A 179 35.28 -2.76 5.70
C PRO A 179 36.01 -3.04 7.03
N GLU A 180 36.56 -1.99 7.66
CA GLU A 180 37.27 -2.11 8.95
C GLU A 180 36.34 -1.93 10.16
N ALA A 181 35.03 -1.71 9.95
CA ALA A 181 34.09 -1.53 11.05
C ALA A 181 33.83 -2.85 11.77
N THR A 182 34.19 -2.91 13.05
CA THR A 182 33.94 -4.09 13.92
C THR A 182 32.76 -3.87 14.86
N LYS A 183 32.17 -2.68 14.88
CA LYS A 183 31.03 -2.30 15.71
C LYS A 183 30.08 -1.41 14.95
N VAL A 184 28.81 -1.77 14.92
CA VAL A 184 27.74 -1.01 14.30
C VAL A 184 26.67 -0.71 15.35
N GLY A 185 26.28 0.57 15.47
CA GLY A 185 25.16 0.98 16.32
C GLY A 185 23.88 1.07 15.49
N LEU A 186 22.81 0.42 15.95
CA LEU A 186 21.49 0.50 15.33
C LEU A 186 20.56 1.35 16.21
N LEU A 187 20.06 2.45 15.67
CA LEU A 187 19.08 3.32 16.35
C LEU A 187 17.70 3.07 15.75
N TYR A 188 16.71 2.83 16.59
CA TYR A 188 15.35 2.53 16.16
C TYR A 188 14.30 2.96 17.18
N CYS A 189 13.04 3.02 16.75
CA CYS A 189 11.89 3.24 17.62
C CYS A 189 11.37 1.90 18.16
N SER A 190 11.59 1.62 19.45
CA SER A 190 11.16 0.34 20.06
C SER A 190 9.64 0.23 20.23
N ALA A 191 8.90 1.31 20.05
CA ALA A 191 7.43 1.33 20.10
C ALA A 191 6.78 0.93 18.76
N GLU A 192 7.58 0.78 17.70
CA GLU A 192 7.09 0.47 16.36
C GLU A 192 7.56 -0.91 15.91
N ALA A 193 6.62 -1.79 15.59
CA ALA A 193 6.90 -3.17 15.15
C ALA A 193 7.77 -3.23 13.89
N ASN A 194 7.54 -2.32 12.93
CA ASN A 194 8.33 -2.20 11.71
C ASN A 194 9.79 -1.80 11.99
N SER A 195 10.02 -0.90 12.94
CA SER A 195 11.37 -0.50 13.36
C SER A 195 12.13 -1.67 13.97
N GLN A 196 11.50 -2.42 14.87
CA GLN A 196 12.09 -3.62 15.48
C GLN A 196 12.42 -4.67 14.43
N TYR A 197 11.49 -4.96 13.52
CA TYR A 197 11.70 -5.93 12.42
C TYR A 197 12.92 -5.57 11.56
N GLN A 198 13.03 -4.32 11.14
CA GLN A 198 14.15 -3.85 10.30
C GLN A 198 15.49 -4.02 11.03
N VAL A 199 15.56 -3.64 12.31
CA VAL A 199 16.79 -3.80 13.12
C VAL A 199 17.17 -5.26 13.27
N ASP A 200 16.22 -6.13 13.54
CA ASP A 200 16.48 -7.57 13.72
C ASP A 200 17.04 -8.19 12.44
N VAL A 201 16.50 -7.85 11.27
CA VAL A 201 16.98 -8.33 9.97
C VAL A 201 18.38 -7.80 9.66
N VAL A 202 18.61 -6.49 9.81
CA VAL A 202 19.93 -5.89 9.55
C VAL A 202 20.98 -6.44 10.52
N LYS A 203 20.64 -6.56 11.81
CA LYS A 203 21.52 -7.16 12.82
C LYS A 203 21.90 -8.59 12.45
N ALA A 204 20.91 -9.43 12.13
CA ALA A 204 21.16 -10.82 11.75
C ALA A 204 21.99 -10.95 10.45
N ALA A 205 21.87 -10.00 9.53
CA ALA A 205 22.69 -9.95 8.32
C ALA A 205 24.15 -9.54 8.63
N LEU A 206 24.36 -8.57 9.52
CA LEU A 206 25.69 -8.12 9.93
C LEU A 206 26.42 -9.16 10.78
N GLU A 207 25.74 -9.91 11.65
CA GLU A 207 26.34 -10.95 12.49
C GLU A 207 26.85 -12.17 11.70
N LYS A 208 26.49 -12.30 10.42
CA LYS A 208 26.96 -13.37 9.51
C LYS A 208 28.26 -12.98 8.78
N LYS A 209 28.71 -11.76 8.89
CA LYS A 209 29.88 -11.23 8.19
C LYS A 209 31.10 -11.10 9.10
#